data_22f864e0b4f00d9f754dbdcd1d922404
#
_entry.id   22f864e0b4f00d9f754dbdcd1d922404
#
_cell.length_a   1.000
_cell.length_b   1.000
_cell.length_c   1.000
_cell.angle_alpha   90.00
_cell.angle_beta   90.00
_cell.angle_gamma   90.00
#
_symmetry.space_group_name_H-M   'P 1'
#
loop_
_entity.id
_entity.type
_entity.pdbx_description
1 polymer ?
#
loop_
_entity_poly.entity_id
_entity_poly.type
_entity_poly.pdbx_seq_one_letter_code
_entity_poly.pdbx_strand_id
1 'polypeptide(L)'
;MAYEFAKEDLKKYVEGEYPKELDEMKARIKLAQADLEDAEKTYNWSITLHEEKYISEADRTRDELRRDRAKLDLDNAEADLNLLEQFTYKRRVRELESDVEQTQMSLERVKRQANANLVQDEADLTARELELKRQKERLAKDEDMLVKTKIYAP
;
A
#
# COMPACT_ATOMS: atom_id res chain seq x y z
N MET A 1 -9.36 -10.90 -3.33
CA MET A 1 -8.41 -10.29 -4.29
C MET A 1 -7.99 -8.87 -3.89
N ALA A 2 -8.88 -7.84 -3.85
CA ALA A 2 -8.44 -6.47 -3.48
C ALA A 2 -7.74 -6.38 -2.11
N TYR A 3 -8.27 -7.07 -1.09
CA TYR A 3 -7.67 -7.14 0.23
C TYR A 3 -6.27 -7.79 0.24
N GLU A 4 -6.09 -8.86 -0.53
CA GLU A 4 -4.78 -9.53 -0.63
C GLU A 4 -3.75 -8.65 -1.35
N PHE A 5 -4.16 -7.96 -2.43
CA PHE A 5 -3.29 -7.01 -3.11
C PHE A 5 -2.87 -5.85 -2.20
N ALA A 6 -3.78 -5.28 -1.44
CA ALA A 6 -3.44 -4.22 -0.48
C ALA A 6 -2.42 -4.68 0.57
N LYS A 7 -2.52 -5.93 1.04
CA LYS A 7 -1.53 -6.53 1.94
C LYS A 7 -0.17 -6.75 1.27
N GLU A 8 -0.20 -7.22 0.03
CA GLU A 8 1.04 -7.43 -0.75
C GLU A 8 1.73 -6.10 -1.03
N ASP A 9 0.97 -5.04 -1.34
CA ASP A 9 1.51 -3.70 -1.55
C ASP A 9 2.16 -3.13 -0.28
N LEU A 10 1.50 -3.28 0.88
CA LEU A 10 2.09 -2.90 2.17
C LEU A 10 3.38 -3.68 2.44
N LYS A 11 3.36 -4.99 2.25
CA LYS A 11 4.53 -5.84 2.44
C LYS A 11 5.67 -5.47 1.49
N LYS A 12 5.37 -5.29 0.21
CA LYS A 12 6.33 -4.89 -0.82
C LYS A 12 7.02 -3.58 -0.46
N TYR A 13 6.26 -2.59 0.01
CA TYR A 13 6.83 -1.32 0.42
C TYR A 13 7.74 -1.46 1.65
N VAL A 14 7.25 -2.11 2.71
CA VAL A 14 7.97 -2.23 4.00
C VAL A 14 9.21 -3.11 3.89
N GLU A 15 9.11 -4.24 3.19
CA GLU A 15 10.19 -5.23 3.12
C GLU A 15 11.09 -5.07 1.88
N GLY A 16 10.65 -4.34 0.86
CA GLY A 16 11.36 -4.20 -0.41
C GLY A 16 11.73 -2.78 -0.77
N GLU A 17 10.76 -1.91 -1.00
CA GLU A 17 11.00 -0.57 -1.53
C GLU A 17 11.71 0.34 -0.52
N TYR A 18 11.20 0.40 0.70
CA TYR A 18 11.79 1.27 1.74
C TYR A 18 13.23 0.89 2.12
N PRO A 19 13.59 -0.39 2.38
CA PRO A 19 14.99 -0.75 2.64
C PRO A 19 15.92 -0.39 1.48
N LYS A 20 15.45 -0.55 0.25
CA LYS A 20 16.23 -0.18 -0.94
C LYS A 20 16.45 1.34 -1.00
N GLU A 21 15.40 2.15 -0.83
CA GLU A 21 15.52 3.62 -0.79
C GLU A 21 16.44 4.08 0.34
N LEU A 22 16.35 3.45 1.51
CA LEU A 22 17.21 3.72 2.66
C LEU A 22 18.68 3.46 2.35
N ASP A 23 18.98 2.33 1.71
CA ASP A 23 20.35 1.97 1.32
C ASP A 23 20.90 2.91 0.24
N GLU A 24 20.07 3.33 -0.73
CA GLU A 24 20.42 4.31 -1.74
C GLU A 24 20.76 5.68 -1.11
N MET A 25 19.96 6.15 -0.14
CA MET A 25 20.24 7.41 0.59
C MET A 25 21.53 7.31 1.40
N LYS A 26 21.74 6.19 2.12
CA LYS A 26 22.98 5.96 2.87
C LYS A 26 24.23 5.91 1.96
N ALA A 27 24.09 5.29 0.79
CA ALA A 27 25.17 5.26 -0.19
C ALA A 27 25.49 6.68 -0.72
N ARG A 28 24.46 7.51 -0.95
CA ARG A 28 24.60 8.91 -1.36
C ARG A 28 25.32 9.73 -0.30
N ILE A 29 24.96 9.58 0.97
CA ILE A 29 25.65 10.25 2.09
C ILE A 29 27.12 9.85 2.13
N LYS A 30 27.41 8.55 2.01
CA LYS A 30 28.78 8.06 2.01
C LYS A 30 29.63 8.62 0.87
N LEU A 31 29.05 8.77 -0.32
CA LEU A 31 29.71 9.43 -1.45
C LEU A 31 29.95 10.91 -1.17
N ALA A 32 28.94 11.63 -0.70
CA ALA A 32 29.07 13.05 -0.37
C ALA A 32 30.10 13.29 0.76
N GLN A 33 30.18 12.40 1.74
CA GLN A 33 31.24 12.45 2.78
C GLN A 33 32.64 12.29 2.19
N ALA A 34 32.81 11.33 1.26
CA ALA A 34 34.10 11.12 0.61
C ALA A 34 34.49 12.33 -0.27
N ASP A 35 33.52 12.89 -0.99
CA ASP A 35 33.73 14.10 -1.80
C ASP A 35 34.11 15.32 -0.95
N LEU A 36 33.45 15.49 0.20
CA LEU A 36 33.78 16.55 1.16
C LEU A 36 35.20 16.35 1.71
N GLU A 37 35.54 15.13 2.12
CA GLU A 37 36.89 14.82 2.65
C GLU A 37 38.00 15.11 1.62
N ASP A 38 37.78 14.77 0.35
CA ASP A 38 38.72 15.11 -0.75
C ASP A 38 38.81 16.62 -0.99
N ALA A 39 37.67 17.31 -1.00
CA ALA A 39 37.63 18.76 -1.15
C ALA A 39 38.29 19.49 0.03
N GLU A 40 38.11 19.01 1.26
CA GLU A 40 38.80 19.55 2.45
C GLU A 40 40.31 19.38 2.39
N LYS A 41 40.79 18.19 1.99
CA LYS A 41 42.22 17.94 1.79
C LYS A 41 42.81 18.88 0.74
N THR A 42 42.12 19.01 -0.39
CA THR A 42 42.52 19.90 -1.48
C THR A 42 42.58 21.36 -1.03
N TYR A 43 41.54 21.83 -0.33
CA TYR A 43 41.50 23.19 0.20
C TYR A 43 42.61 23.45 1.23
N ASN A 44 42.85 22.52 2.16
CA ASN A 44 43.93 22.67 3.14
C ASN A 44 45.31 22.73 2.47
N TRP A 45 45.52 21.96 1.40
CA TRP A 45 46.73 22.05 0.58
C TRP A 45 46.85 23.41 -0.14
N SER A 46 45.75 23.93 -0.69
CA SER A 46 45.75 25.21 -1.37
C SER A 46 46.01 26.40 -0.42
N ILE A 47 45.62 26.31 0.85
CA ILE A 47 46.00 27.32 1.87
C ILE A 47 47.54 27.35 2.01
N THR A 48 48.17 26.18 2.23
CA THR A 48 49.64 26.12 2.39
C THR A 48 50.38 26.60 1.12
N LEU A 49 49.92 26.15 -0.04
CA LEU A 49 50.55 26.56 -1.31
C LEU A 49 50.37 28.09 -1.62
N HIS A 50 49.24 28.67 -1.19
CA HIS A 50 49.03 30.10 -1.30
C HIS A 50 49.94 30.88 -0.35
N GLU A 51 50.10 30.45 0.91
CA GLU A 51 51.02 31.05 1.87
C GLU A 51 52.47 31.04 1.35
N GLU A 52 52.86 29.92 0.71
CA GLU A 52 54.17 29.79 0.05
C GLU A 52 54.25 30.51 -1.31
N LYS A 53 53.18 31.19 -1.78
CA LYS A 53 53.08 31.93 -3.04
C LYS A 53 53.19 31.04 -4.32
N TYR A 54 52.86 29.77 -4.23
CA TYR A 54 52.83 28.85 -5.37
C TYR A 54 51.54 28.90 -6.17
N ILE A 55 50.44 29.35 -5.55
CA ILE A 55 49.13 29.50 -6.22
C ILE A 55 48.56 30.90 -5.98
N SER A 56 47.62 31.29 -6.84
CA SER A 56 46.91 32.58 -6.75
C SER A 56 45.80 32.54 -5.70
N GLU A 57 45.37 33.68 -5.19
CA GLU A 57 44.19 33.88 -4.36
C GLU A 57 42.92 33.29 -5.04
N ALA A 58 42.85 33.48 -6.38
CA ALA A 58 41.71 32.94 -7.14
C ALA A 58 41.67 31.40 -7.14
N ASP A 59 42.81 30.72 -7.15
CA ASP A 59 42.88 29.27 -7.07
C ASP A 59 42.47 28.77 -5.68
N ARG A 60 42.96 29.38 -4.61
CA ARG A 60 42.57 29.08 -3.25
C ARG A 60 41.05 29.28 -3.05
N THR A 61 40.48 30.37 -3.54
CA THR A 61 39.05 30.64 -3.44
C THR A 61 38.21 29.64 -4.22
N ARG A 62 38.73 29.11 -5.34
CA ARG A 62 38.06 28.04 -6.10
C ARG A 62 37.97 26.78 -5.30
N ASP A 63 39.04 26.40 -4.62
CA ASP A 63 39.08 25.19 -3.79
C ASP A 63 38.20 25.34 -2.53
N GLU A 64 38.14 26.55 -1.94
CA GLU A 64 37.22 26.88 -0.86
C GLU A 64 35.76 26.68 -1.28
N LEU A 65 35.38 27.22 -2.44
CA LEU A 65 34.04 27.05 -2.99
C LEU A 65 33.68 25.58 -3.30
N ARG A 66 34.70 24.82 -3.75
CA ARG A 66 34.54 23.38 -3.98
C ARG A 66 34.20 22.63 -2.68
N ARG A 67 34.96 22.92 -1.60
CA ARG A 67 34.70 22.37 -0.26
C ARG A 67 33.32 22.73 0.24
N ASP A 68 32.93 24.01 0.11
CA ASP A 68 31.63 24.51 0.57
C ASP A 68 30.47 23.86 -0.18
N ARG A 69 30.61 23.61 -1.48
CA ARG A 69 29.63 22.86 -2.28
C ARG A 69 29.52 21.43 -1.81
N ALA A 70 30.64 20.73 -1.63
CA ALA A 70 30.64 19.35 -1.14
C ALA A 70 29.98 19.25 0.24
N LYS A 71 30.21 20.23 1.12
CA LYS A 71 29.54 20.31 2.41
C LYS A 71 28.01 20.47 2.27
N LEU A 72 27.55 21.36 1.42
CA LEU A 72 26.13 21.54 1.14
C LEU A 72 25.49 20.27 0.54
N ASP A 73 26.21 19.56 -0.31
CA ASP A 73 25.74 18.31 -0.89
C ASP A 73 25.58 17.22 0.17
N LEU A 74 26.50 17.13 1.15
CA LEU A 74 26.37 16.26 2.30
C LEU A 74 25.17 16.64 3.19
N ASP A 75 25.06 17.91 3.58
CA ASP A 75 23.97 18.43 4.39
C ASP A 75 22.59 18.12 3.73
N ASN A 76 22.50 18.29 2.41
CA ASN A 76 21.29 17.97 1.65
C ASN A 76 21.00 16.45 1.66
N ALA A 77 22.02 15.61 1.46
CA ALA A 77 21.83 14.16 1.48
C ALA A 77 21.38 13.64 2.86
N GLU A 78 21.91 14.23 3.94
CA GLU A 78 21.47 13.91 5.31
C GLU A 78 20.04 14.41 5.58
N ALA A 79 19.66 15.58 5.09
CA ALA A 79 18.32 16.10 5.19
C ALA A 79 17.30 15.24 4.42
N ASP A 80 17.66 14.76 3.23
CA ASP A 80 16.84 13.83 2.43
C ASP A 80 16.59 12.50 3.18
N LEU A 81 17.64 11.93 3.80
CA LEU A 81 17.51 10.73 4.61
C LEU A 81 16.56 10.96 5.81
N ASN A 82 16.73 12.07 6.51
CA ASN A 82 15.86 12.41 7.64
C ASN A 82 14.39 12.59 7.20
N LEU A 83 14.16 13.25 6.05
CA LEU A 83 12.83 13.38 5.46
C LEU A 83 12.21 12.01 5.15
N LEU A 84 12.99 11.10 4.56
CA LEU A 84 12.56 9.75 4.25
C LEU A 84 12.13 9.00 5.53
N GLU A 85 12.99 8.96 6.55
CA GLU A 85 12.76 8.19 7.79
C GLU A 85 11.66 8.78 8.67
N GLN A 86 11.64 10.10 8.84
CA GLN A 86 10.73 10.73 9.79
C GLN A 86 9.33 10.99 9.22
N PHE A 87 9.21 11.23 7.92
CA PHE A 87 7.96 11.68 7.34
C PHE A 87 7.47 10.77 6.21
N THR A 88 8.29 10.53 5.19
CA THR A 88 7.84 9.85 3.96
C THR A 88 7.45 8.41 4.26
N TYR A 89 8.30 7.66 4.94
CA TYR A 89 8.03 6.28 5.34
C TYR A 89 6.75 6.17 6.19
N LYS A 90 6.68 6.96 7.26
CA LYS A 90 5.54 6.91 8.20
C LYS A 90 4.21 7.26 7.52
N ARG A 91 4.24 8.24 6.62
CA ARG A 91 3.05 8.61 5.84
C ARG A 91 2.63 7.48 4.92
N ARG A 92 3.58 6.93 4.15
CA ARG A 92 3.30 5.90 3.17
C ARG A 92 2.80 4.59 3.81
N VAL A 93 3.38 4.20 4.93
CA VAL A 93 2.90 3.03 5.70
C VAL A 93 1.46 3.25 6.16
N ARG A 94 1.12 4.41 6.72
CA ARG A 94 -0.26 4.70 7.14
C ARG A 94 -1.26 4.71 5.98
N GLU A 95 -0.87 5.22 4.81
CA GLU A 95 -1.70 5.17 3.60
C GLU A 95 -2.01 3.71 3.23
N LEU A 96 -0.97 2.87 3.15
CA LEU A 96 -1.13 1.45 2.80
C LEU A 96 -1.88 0.64 3.87
N GLU A 97 -1.66 0.92 5.15
CA GLU A 97 -2.44 0.34 6.26
C GLU A 97 -3.92 0.71 6.17
N SER A 98 -4.22 1.97 5.86
CA SER A 98 -5.60 2.44 5.64
C SER A 98 -6.26 1.73 4.46
N ASP A 99 -5.53 1.51 3.36
CA ASP A 99 -6.03 0.77 2.20
C ASP A 99 -6.33 -0.70 2.55
N VAL A 100 -5.46 -1.34 3.34
CA VAL A 100 -5.70 -2.70 3.87
C VAL A 100 -6.97 -2.74 4.71
N GLU A 101 -7.15 -1.81 5.65
CA GLU A 101 -8.32 -1.73 6.51
C GLU A 101 -9.61 -1.48 5.70
N GLN A 102 -9.58 -0.56 4.76
CA GLN A 102 -10.71 -0.23 3.89
C GLN A 102 -11.14 -1.42 3.02
N THR A 103 -10.17 -2.11 2.43
CA THR A 103 -10.44 -3.30 1.61
C THR A 103 -10.92 -4.47 2.45
N GLN A 104 -10.43 -4.63 3.68
CA GLN A 104 -10.93 -5.62 4.64
C GLN A 104 -12.39 -5.35 5.00
N MET A 105 -12.73 -4.11 5.38
CA MET A 105 -14.11 -3.74 5.70
C MET A 105 -15.05 -3.95 4.50
N SER A 106 -14.57 -3.67 3.30
CA SER A 106 -15.33 -3.91 2.06
C SER A 106 -15.59 -5.40 1.85
N LEU A 107 -14.59 -6.25 2.06
CA LEU A 107 -14.72 -7.71 1.97
C LEU A 107 -15.72 -8.24 2.99
N GLU A 108 -15.67 -7.78 4.23
CA GLU A 108 -16.63 -8.18 5.26
C GLU A 108 -18.06 -7.75 4.95
N ARG A 109 -18.22 -6.55 4.39
CA ARG A 109 -19.54 -6.05 3.94
C ARG A 109 -20.13 -6.96 2.87
N VAL A 110 -19.32 -7.30 1.86
CA VAL A 110 -19.76 -8.20 0.78
C VAL A 110 -20.11 -9.59 1.33
N LYS A 111 -19.31 -10.14 2.25
CA LYS A 111 -19.59 -11.42 2.90
C LYS A 111 -20.91 -11.39 3.69
N ARG A 112 -21.16 -10.33 4.46
CA ARG A 112 -22.41 -10.16 5.21
C ARG A 112 -23.60 -10.05 4.28
N GLN A 113 -23.47 -9.29 3.19
CA GLN A 113 -24.54 -9.16 2.19
C GLN A 113 -24.84 -10.48 1.50
N ALA A 114 -23.81 -11.23 1.11
CA ALA A 114 -23.97 -12.54 0.50
C ALA A 114 -24.67 -13.53 1.45
N ASN A 115 -24.30 -13.55 2.72
CA ASN A 115 -24.95 -14.39 3.73
C ASN A 115 -26.41 -13.97 3.96
N ALA A 116 -26.69 -12.68 4.01
CA ALA A 116 -28.08 -12.20 4.14
C ALA A 116 -28.94 -12.61 2.94
N ASN A 117 -28.41 -12.50 1.72
CA ASN A 117 -29.11 -12.93 0.51
C ASN A 117 -29.34 -14.45 0.54
N LEU A 118 -28.33 -15.24 0.95
CA LEU A 118 -28.48 -16.69 1.08
C LEU A 118 -29.63 -17.08 2.04
N VAL A 119 -29.67 -16.46 3.21
CA VAL A 119 -30.75 -16.71 4.20
C VAL A 119 -32.12 -16.31 3.65
N GLN A 120 -32.20 -15.22 2.90
CA GLN A 120 -33.42 -14.79 2.24
C GLN A 120 -33.88 -15.80 1.17
N ASP A 121 -32.94 -16.23 0.32
CA ASP A 121 -33.23 -17.21 -0.74
C ASP A 121 -33.69 -18.57 -0.16
N GLU A 122 -33.07 -19.02 0.93
CA GLU A 122 -33.47 -20.25 1.65
C GLU A 122 -34.89 -20.12 2.26
N ALA A 123 -35.21 -18.94 2.83
CA ALA A 123 -36.55 -18.68 3.34
C ALA A 123 -37.61 -18.67 2.23
N ASP A 124 -37.30 -18.02 1.11
CA ASP A 124 -38.17 -17.97 -0.06
C ASP A 124 -38.38 -19.35 -0.68
N LEU A 125 -37.32 -20.17 -0.75
CA LEU A 125 -37.41 -21.54 -1.20
C LEU A 125 -38.37 -22.35 -0.33
N THR A 126 -38.19 -22.28 1.00
CA THR A 126 -39.04 -22.97 2.00
C THR A 126 -40.49 -22.54 1.87
N ALA A 127 -40.76 -21.25 1.69
CA ALA A 127 -42.12 -20.74 1.50
C ALA A 127 -42.76 -21.26 0.21
N ARG A 128 -42.02 -21.31 -0.89
CA ARG A 128 -42.51 -21.87 -2.18
C ARG A 128 -42.74 -23.37 -2.12
N GLU A 129 -41.91 -24.14 -1.40
CA GLU A 129 -42.11 -25.56 -1.19
C GLU A 129 -43.38 -25.85 -0.39
N LEU A 130 -43.65 -25.06 0.66
CA LEU A 130 -44.88 -25.16 1.43
C LEU A 130 -46.13 -24.80 0.61
N GLU A 131 -46.03 -23.79 -0.22
CA GLU A 131 -47.10 -23.40 -1.13
C GLU A 131 -47.40 -24.48 -2.16
N LEU A 132 -46.35 -25.04 -2.78
CA LEU A 132 -46.48 -26.16 -3.71
C LEU A 132 -47.12 -27.39 -3.05
N LYS A 133 -46.72 -27.70 -1.82
CA LYS A 133 -47.32 -28.79 -1.04
C LYS A 133 -48.83 -28.56 -0.83
N ARG A 134 -49.24 -27.37 -0.39
CA ARG A 134 -50.64 -26.99 -0.24
C ARG A 134 -51.42 -27.10 -1.54
N GLN A 135 -50.88 -26.66 -2.65
CA GLN A 135 -51.50 -26.76 -3.96
C GLN A 135 -51.70 -28.23 -4.40
N LYS A 136 -50.68 -29.09 -4.17
CA LYS A 136 -50.77 -30.55 -4.45
C LYS A 136 -51.86 -31.21 -3.59
N GLU A 137 -51.91 -30.86 -2.30
CA GLU A 137 -52.95 -31.38 -1.39
C GLU A 137 -54.37 -30.93 -1.81
N ARG A 138 -54.49 -29.68 -2.28
CA ARG A 138 -55.75 -29.14 -2.82
C ARG A 138 -56.16 -29.87 -4.08
N LEU A 139 -55.25 -30.03 -5.02
CA LEU A 139 -55.48 -30.75 -6.27
C LEU A 139 -55.93 -32.19 -5.99
N ALA A 140 -55.28 -32.91 -5.11
CA ALA A 140 -55.65 -34.27 -4.72
C ALA A 140 -57.08 -34.36 -4.14
N LYS A 141 -57.48 -33.34 -3.32
CA LYS A 141 -58.85 -33.28 -2.81
C LYS A 141 -59.85 -32.98 -3.90
N ASP A 142 -59.56 -32.10 -4.82
CA ASP A 142 -60.42 -31.73 -5.93
C ASP A 142 -60.58 -32.91 -6.89
N GLU A 143 -59.52 -33.67 -7.15
CA GLU A 143 -59.54 -34.92 -7.94
C GLU A 143 -60.44 -36.00 -7.26
N ASP A 144 -60.31 -36.21 -5.92
CA ASP A 144 -61.11 -37.14 -5.14
C ASP A 144 -62.60 -36.74 -5.19
N MET A 145 -62.89 -35.45 -5.02
CA MET A 145 -64.25 -34.96 -5.18
C MET A 145 -64.82 -35.17 -6.60
N LEU A 146 -64.03 -34.98 -7.62
CA LEU A 146 -64.43 -35.18 -9.00
C LEU A 146 -64.76 -36.65 -9.31
N VAL A 147 -64.01 -37.59 -8.76
CA VAL A 147 -64.30 -39.01 -8.82
C VAL A 147 -65.64 -39.37 -8.10
N LYS A 148 -65.88 -38.79 -6.91
CA LYS A 148 -67.10 -39.00 -6.14
C LYS A 148 -68.37 -38.39 -6.78
N THR A 149 -68.23 -37.35 -7.58
CA THR A 149 -69.38 -36.70 -8.27
C THR A 149 -69.71 -37.33 -9.62
N LYS A 150 -68.93 -38.29 -10.15
CA LYS A 150 -69.28 -39.05 -11.34
C LYS A 150 -70.44 -39.95 -11.04
N ILE A 151 -71.63 -39.52 -11.45
CA ILE A 151 -72.85 -40.36 -11.41
C ILE A 151 -72.85 -41.25 -12.64
N TYR A 152 -72.64 -42.54 -12.45
CA TYR A 152 -72.89 -43.48 -13.53
C TYR A 152 -74.38 -43.71 -13.64
N ALA A 153 -74.95 -43.45 -14.80
CA ALA A 153 -76.32 -43.85 -15.11
C ALA A 153 -76.42 -45.38 -15.13
N PRO A 154 -77.47 -45.97 -14.56
CA PRO A 154 -77.65 -47.43 -14.51
C PRO A 154 -77.82 -48.06 -15.90
#